data_1a3884c1f598f1bcefd12a61dbf34206
#
_entry.id   1a3884c1f598f1bcefd12a61dbf34206
#
_cell.length_a   1.000
_cell.length_b   1.000
_cell.length_c   1.000
_cell.angle_alpha   90.00
_cell.angle_beta   90.00
_cell.angle_gamma   90.00
#
_symmetry.space_group_name_H-M   'P 1'
#
loop_
_entity.id
_entity.type
_entity.pdbx_description
1 polymer ?
#
loop_
_entity_poly.entity_id
_entity_poly.type
_entity_poly.pdbx_seq_one_letter_code
_entity_poly.pdbx_strand_id
1 'polypeptide(L)'
;RTPTEGMVVDTEAERARKARSMVIELLVADQPDRATAHDGDSKFWQWADRVSVESSRFPAREATPEADTSHAAMAVNLDACIHCNLCVRACREVQSNDVIGMATRGADSKIVFDFDDPMGQSTCVACGECVQACPTGALLPASMVDEAGVGVEKADETVDSVCPFCGVGCQITYHLKDGKIQKVDGRDGPANEQRLCVKGRFGLDYVHHPHRLTTPLIRKDGVGKRWDDQVDPADPSTHFREASWDEALEAAATGLTRARDEHGGNAVAGFGSAKGSNEEAYLFQKLIRAGFHTNNVDHCTRLCHASSVAALMETIGSGAVTAPFTA
;
A
#
# COMPACT_ATOMS: atom_id res chain seq x y z
N ARG A 1 14.00 23.03 24.40
CA ARG A 1 15.35 23.47 24.83
C ARG A 1 16.41 22.64 24.10
N THR A 2 17.49 23.25 23.71
CA THR A 2 18.66 22.54 23.20
C THR A 2 19.31 21.74 24.32
N PRO A 3 19.63 20.44 24.15
CA PRO A 3 20.37 19.68 25.15
C PRO A 3 21.71 20.33 25.45
N THR A 4 22.14 20.30 26.72
CA THR A 4 23.43 20.75 27.16
C THR A 4 24.20 19.58 27.76
N GLU A 5 25.53 19.64 27.74
CA GLU A 5 26.35 18.62 28.33
C GLU A 5 26.06 18.44 29.83
N GLY A 6 25.93 17.21 30.30
CA GLY A 6 25.57 16.90 31.70
C GLY A 6 24.06 17.09 32.03
N MET A 7 23.19 17.42 31.06
CA MET A 7 21.76 17.51 31.32
C MET A 7 21.20 16.17 31.75
N VAL A 8 20.51 16.12 32.89
CA VAL A 8 19.76 14.96 33.37
C VAL A 8 18.28 15.18 33.11
N VAL A 9 17.65 14.23 32.41
CA VAL A 9 16.23 14.26 32.09
C VAL A 9 15.54 13.07 32.77
N ASP A 10 14.59 13.37 33.66
CA ASP A 10 13.76 12.36 34.31
C ASP A 10 12.34 12.42 33.71
N THR A 11 12.01 11.45 32.87
CA THR A 11 10.68 11.32 32.22
C THR A 11 9.63 10.79 33.19
N GLU A 12 10.01 10.18 34.31
CA GLU A 12 9.11 9.56 35.27
C GLU A 12 8.90 10.39 36.53
N ALA A 13 9.49 11.59 36.60
CA ALA A 13 9.21 12.53 37.67
C ALA A 13 7.69 12.77 37.79
N GLU A 14 7.18 12.90 39.01
CA GLU A 14 5.74 13.10 39.29
C GLU A 14 5.12 14.21 38.45
N ARG A 15 5.85 15.34 38.32
CA ARG A 15 5.40 16.48 37.51
C ARG A 15 5.30 16.13 36.02
N ALA A 16 6.23 15.35 35.49
CA ALA A 16 6.24 14.92 34.11
C ALA A 16 5.08 13.94 33.83
N ARG A 17 4.86 12.97 34.72
CA ARG A 17 3.73 12.03 34.63
C ARG A 17 2.40 12.75 34.67
N LYS A 18 2.20 13.66 35.67
CA LYS A 18 0.99 14.45 35.81
C LYS A 18 0.71 15.32 34.56
N ALA A 19 1.74 15.92 33.98
CA ALA A 19 1.60 16.71 32.75
C ALA A 19 1.19 15.84 31.55
N ARG A 20 1.79 14.66 31.37
CA ARG A 20 1.41 13.72 30.30
C ARG A 20 -0.04 13.26 30.46
N SER A 21 -0.46 12.82 31.66
CA SER A 21 -1.83 12.41 31.89
C SER A 21 -2.82 13.53 31.60
N MET A 22 -2.51 14.75 32.02
CA MET A 22 -3.38 15.92 31.76
C MET A 22 -3.51 16.22 30.26
N VAL A 23 -2.42 16.13 29.49
CA VAL A 23 -2.47 16.33 28.02
C VAL A 23 -3.31 15.26 27.35
N ILE A 24 -3.12 13.98 27.72
CA ILE A 24 -3.93 12.90 27.18
C ILE A 24 -5.41 13.05 27.56
N GLU A 25 -5.71 13.43 28.80
CA GLU A 25 -7.08 13.69 29.26
C GLU A 25 -7.78 14.80 28.47
N LEU A 26 -7.07 15.88 28.17
CA LEU A 26 -7.57 16.96 27.31
C LEU A 26 -7.85 16.46 25.88
N LEU A 27 -6.98 15.63 25.33
CA LEU A 27 -7.19 15.06 24.00
C LEU A 27 -8.34 14.04 23.96
N VAL A 28 -8.52 13.26 25.03
CA VAL A 28 -9.65 12.31 25.16
C VAL A 28 -11.00 13.02 25.13
N ALA A 29 -11.07 14.27 25.65
CA ALA A 29 -12.31 15.04 25.60
C ALA A 29 -12.85 15.26 24.19
N ASP A 30 -11.96 15.33 23.20
CA ASP A 30 -12.30 15.62 21.79
C ASP A 30 -12.35 14.34 20.93
N GLN A 31 -12.09 13.17 21.50
CA GLN A 31 -12.16 11.89 20.77
C GLN A 31 -13.57 11.28 20.83
N PRO A 32 -13.96 10.50 19.81
CA PRO A 32 -15.08 9.57 19.93
C PRO A 32 -14.86 8.62 21.13
N ASP A 33 -15.95 8.14 21.73
CA ASP A 33 -15.84 7.09 22.74
C ASP A 33 -15.03 5.93 22.22
N ARG A 34 -14.13 5.39 23.04
CA ARG A 34 -13.22 4.31 22.61
C ARG A 34 -13.94 3.10 22.00
N ALA A 35 -15.13 2.77 22.53
CA ALA A 35 -15.94 1.65 22.02
C ALA A 35 -16.49 1.87 20.60
N THR A 36 -16.63 3.14 20.19
CA THR A 36 -17.12 3.56 18.87
C THR A 36 -16.06 4.28 18.05
N ALA A 37 -14.82 4.37 18.57
CA ALA A 37 -13.72 5.02 17.88
C ALA A 37 -13.35 4.26 16.60
N HIS A 38 -12.98 5.01 15.56
CA HIS A 38 -12.55 4.46 14.27
C HIS A 38 -11.38 3.49 14.40
N ASP A 39 -10.47 3.72 15.36
CA ASP A 39 -9.42 2.80 15.78
C ASP A 39 -9.20 2.84 17.29
N GLY A 40 -9.98 2.07 18.05
CA GLY A 40 -9.92 1.99 19.52
C GLY A 40 -8.62 1.39 20.10
N ASP A 41 -7.74 0.81 19.24
CA ASP A 41 -6.42 0.31 19.62
C ASP A 41 -5.29 1.14 19.00
N SER A 42 -5.61 2.32 18.49
CA SER A 42 -4.64 3.26 17.94
C SER A 42 -3.53 3.61 18.93
N LYS A 43 -2.42 4.13 18.42
CA LYS A 43 -1.31 4.59 19.28
C LYS A 43 -1.77 5.60 20.35
N PHE A 44 -2.77 6.40 20.02
CA PHE A 44 -3.36 7.34 20.97
C PHE A 44 -4.00 6.61 22.17
N TRP A 45 -4.85 5.62 21.93
CA TRP A 45 -5.49 4.84 23.01
C TRP A 45 -4.50 3.99 23.78
N GLN A 46 -3.45 3.46 23.14
CA GLN A 46 -2.34 2.80 23.84
C GLN A 46 -1.61 3.74 24.79
N TRP A 47 -1.46 5.02 24.43
CA TRP A 47 -0.89 6.03 25.31
C TRP A 47 -1.84 6.40 26.45
N ALA A 48 -3.16 6.48 26.20
CA ALA A 48 -4.15 6.68 27.23
C ALA A 48 -4.09 5.57 28.31
N ASP A 49 -3.98 4.30 27.86
CA ASP A 49 -3.78 3.15 28.76
C ASP A 49 -2.51 3.29 29.61
N ARG A 50 -1.38 3.66 28.98
CA ARG A 50 -0.09 3.82 29.69
C ARG A 50 -0.11 4.88 30.77
N VAL A 51 -0.92 5.90 30.64
CA VAL A 51 -1.06 6.97 31.62
C VAL A 51 -2.33 6.85 32.46
N SER A 52 -3.06 5.72 32.31
CA SER A 52 -4.30 5.39 33.06
C SER A 52 -5.38 6.46 32.91
N VAL A 53 -5.62 6.92 31.69
CA VAL A 53 -6.68 7.87 31.36
C VAL A 53 -7.74 7.15 30.50
N GLU A 54 -8.89 6.85 31.12
CA GLU A 54 -10.00 6.16 30.47
C GLU A 54 -11.08 7.15 29.97
N SER A 55 -11.21 8.29 30.63
CA SER A 55 -12.20 9.32 30.32
C SER A 55 -11.67 10.72 30.63
N SER A 56 -12.38 11.73 30.21
CA SER A 56 -12.04 13.12 30.48
C SER A 56 -13.07 13.78 31.40
N ARG A 57 -12.59 14.61 32.31
CA ARG A 57 -13.44 15.52 33.11
C ARG A 57 -13.78 16.84 32.39
N PHE A 58 -13.17 17.06 31.21
CA PHE A 58 -13.45 18.23 30.38
C PHE A 58 -14.64 17.97 29.46
N PRO A 59 -15.38 19.01 29.07
CA PRO A 59 -16.49 18.84 28.16
C PRO A 59 -15.99 18.35 26.79
N ALA A 60 -16.78 17.50 26.16
CA ALA A 60 -16.54 17.07 24.79
C ALA A 60 -16.75 18.25 23.81
N ARG A 61 -16.20 18.11 22.62
CA ARG A 61 -16.40 19.03 21.49
C ARG A 61 -17.91 19.14 21.15
N GLU A 62 -18.37 20.36 20.88
CA GLU A 62 -19.79 20.62 20.57
C GLU A 62 -20.19 20.16 19.17
N ALA A 63 -19.27 20.25 18.19
CA ALA A 63 -19.53 19.85 16.81
C ALA A 63 -18.53 18.79 16.36
N THR A 64 -19.04 17.71 15.80
CA THR A 64 -18.25 16.62 15.21
C THR A 64 -18.15 16.85 13.71
N PRO A 65 -16.93 16.93 13.14
CA PRO A 65 -16.75 17.01 11.70
C PRO A 65 -17.32 15.75 11.00
N GLU A 66 -17.94 15.95 9.84
CA GLU A 66 -18.39 14.85 9.01
C GLU A 66 -17.21 14.05 8.44
N ALA A 67 -17.41 12.76 8.24
CA ALA A 67 -16.42 11.89 7.60
C ALA A 67 -16.30 12.24 6.09
N ASP A 68 -15.08 12.23 5.57
CA ASP A 68 -14.83 12.33 4.13
C ASP A 68 -14.42 10.93 3.60
N THR A 69 -15.32 10.29 2.89
CA THR A 69 -15.14 9.00 2.22
C THR A 69 -15.02 9.14 0.70
N SER A 70 -14.75 10.34 0.21
CA SER A 70 -14.67 10.63 -1.23
C SER A 70 -13.49 9.97 -1.94
N HIS A 71 -12.42 9.64 -1.20
CA HIS A 71 -11.21 9.05 -1.79
C HIS A 71 -11.32 7.53 -1.87
N ALA A 72 -11.02 6.95 -3.04
CA ALA A 72 -11.19 5.52 -3.31
C ALA A 72 -10.39 4.58 -2.37
N ALA A 73 -9.28 5.04 -1.81
CA ALA A 73 -8.37 4.21 -1.01
C ALA A 73 -8.28 4.61 0.47
N MET A 74 -8.76 5.79 0.84
CA MET A 74 -8.58 6.36 2.18
C MET A 74 -9.85 7.07 2.65
N ALA A 75 -10.06 7.06 3.97
CA ALA A 75 -11.12 7.81 4.65
C ALA A 75 -10.52 8.80 5.64
N VAL A 76 -11.19 9.92 5.83
CA VAL A 76 -10.81 11.02 6.72
C VAL A 76 -11.89 11.23 7.78
N ASN A 77 -11.53 11.08 9.04
CA ASN A 77 -12.41 11.21 10.21
C ASN A 77 -11.80 12.24 11.17
N LEU A 78 -12.05 13.52 10.92
CA LEU A 78 -11.43 14.60 11.70
C LEU A 78 -11.96 14.70 13.15
N ASP A 79 -13.01 14.01 13.48
CA ASP A 79 -13.48 13.82 14.86
C ASP A 79 -12.43 13.14 15.76
N ALA A 80 -11.60 12.26 15.18
CA ALA A 80 -10.48 11.63 15.88
C ALA A 80 -9.14 12.37 15.74
N CYS A 81 -9.10 13.53 15.07
CA CYS A 81 -7.85 14.27 14.84
C CYS A 81 -7.36 15.00 16.10
N ILE A 82 -6.09 14.80 16.47
CA ILE A 82 -5.41 15.50 17.59
C ILE A 82 -4.46 16.61 17.12
N HIS A 83 -4.52 17.03 15.89
CA HIS A 83 -3.70 18.10 15.28
C HIS A 83 -2.18 17.92 15.47
N CYS A 84 -1.69 16.67 15.45
CA CYS A 84 -0.28 16.36 15.70
C CYS A 84 0.65 16.66 14.52
N ASN A 85 0.14 17.05 13.36
CA ASN A 85 0.89 17.34 12.13
C ASN A 85 1.67 16.16 11.53
N LEU A 86 1.54 14.93 12.02
CA LEU A 86 2.28 13.79 11.47
C LEU A 86 1.89 13.49 10.02
N CYS A 87 0.61 13.59 9.67
CA CYS A 87 0.14 13.42 8.29
C CYS A 87 0.64 14.52 7.36
N VAL A 88 0.69 15.78 7.82
CA VAL A 88 1.24 16.92 7.06
C VAL A 88 2.72 16.67 6.76
N ARG A 89 3.50 16.29 7.79
CA ARG A 89 4.91 15.97 7.63
C ARG A 89 5.15 14.74 6.75
N ALA A 90 4.34 13.71 6.89
CA ALA A 90 4.40 12.52 6.04
C ALA A 90 4.17 12.88 4.56
N CYS A 91 3.19 13.74 4.27
CA CYS A 91 2.92 14.20 2.92
C CYS A 91 4.04 15.10 2.37
N ARG A 92 4.50 16.08 3.15
CA ARG A 92 5.47 17.09 2.74
C ARG A 92 6.91 16.60 2.76
N GLU A 93 7.35 16.02 3.89
CA GLU A 93 8.76 15.70 4.13
C GLU A 93 9.14 14.30 3.62
N VAL A 94 8.23 13.32 3.73
CA VAL A 94 8.50 11.92 3.35
C VAL A 94 8.18 11.66 1.89
N GLN A 95 7.01 12.10 1.42
CA GLN A 95 6.55 11.85 0.05
C GLN A 95 6.74 13.03 -0.90
N SER A 96 7.03 14.23 -0.36
CA SER A 96 7.23 15.46 -1.14
C SER A 96 6.04 15.85 -2.05
N ASN A 97 4.82 15.51 -1.65
CA ASN A 97 3.59 15.82 -2.39
C ASN A 97 2.94 17.15 -1.93
N ASP A 98 3.08 17.49 -0.65
CA ASP A 98 2.59 18.74 -0.04
C ASP A 98 1.09 19.04 -0.25
N VAL A 99 0.25 17.99 -0.27
CA VAL A 99 -1.21 18.10 -0.43
C VAL A 99 -1.89 18.43 0.88
N ILE A 100 -1.34 17.96 2.02
CA ILE A 100 -1.96 18.11 3.35
C ILE A 100 -1.37 19.33 4.06
N GLY A 101 -2.25 20.23 4.46
CA GLY A 101 -1.90 21.42 5.24
C GLY A 101 -2.71 21.55 6.52
N MET A 102 -2.41 22.59 7.31
CA MET A 102 -3.23 23.04 8.44
C MET A 102 -3.93 24.32 8.05
N ALA A 103 -5.23 24.38 8.31
CA ALA A 103 -6.02 25.60 8.14
C ALA A 103 -6.56 26.08 9.49
N THR A 104 -6.90 27.37 9.55
CA THR A 104 -7.47 28.06 10.71
C THR A 104 -6.57 28.00 11.94
N ARG A 105 -7.08 28.34 13.11
CA ARG A 105 -6.33 28.33 14.36
C ARG A 105 -7.25 28.14 15.57
N GLY A 106 -6.66 27.75 16.70
CA GLY A 106 -7.42 27.54 17.95
C GLY A 106 -8.32 26.33 17.85
N ALA A 107 -9.52 26.41 18.36
CA ALA A 107 -10.51 25.33 18.35
C ALA A 107 -10.94 24.91 16.93
N ASP A 108 -10.88 25.83 15.97
CA ASP A 108 -11.27 25.60 14.58
C ASP A 108 -10.12 25.04 13.72
N SER A 109 -8.94 24.77 14.29
CA SER A 109 -7.82 24.20 13.56
C SER A 109 -8.21 22.86 12.97
N LYS A 110 -7.90 22.64 11.68
CA LYS A 110 -8.12 21.36 11.02
C LYS A 110 -7.03 21.08 9.99
N ILE A 111 -6.82 19.81 9.66
CA ILE A 111 -6.09 19.45 8.45
C ILE A 111 -7.00 19.68 7.24
N VAL A 112 -6.38 20.09 6.15
CA VAL A 112 -7.05 20.32 4.87
C VAL A 112 -6.25 19.68 3.75
N PHE A 113 -6.92 19.36 2.66
CA PHE A 113 -6.32 18.86 1.43
C PHE A 113 -6.41 19.97 0.38
N ASP A 114 -5.28 20.35 -0.22
CA ASP A 114 -5.15 21.48 -1.14
C ASP A 114 -5.82 22.76 -0.57
N PHE A 115 -6.92 23.22 -1.16
CA PHE A 115 -7.66 24.42 -0.74
C PHE A 115 -8.91 24.12 0.11
N ASP A 116 -8.88 23.07 0.91
CA ASP A 116 -9.99 22.53 1.69
C ASP A 116 -10.96 21.68 0.84
N ASP A 117 -10.43 21.06 -0.19
CA ASP A 117 -11.17 20.15 -1.06
C ASP A 117 -11.43 18.80 -0.34
N PRO A 118 -12.49 18.07 -0.71
CA PRO A 118 -12.61 16.67 -0.32
C PRO A 118 -11.38 15.88 -0.79
N MET A 119 -10.89 14.94 0.03
CA MET A 119 -9.63 14.23 -0.27
C MET A 119 -9.64 13.56 -1.65
N GLY A 120 -10.79 13.01 -2.08
CA GLY A 120 -10.94 12.38 -3.39
C GLY A 120 -10.92 13.34 -4.59
N GLN A 121 -11.03 14.65 -4.35
CA GLN A 121 -10.98 15.70 -5.38
C GLN A 121 -9.66 16.48 -5.35
N SER A 122 -8.81 16.21 -4.35
CA SER A 122 -7.51 16.85 -4.19
C SER A 122 -6.45 16.27 -5.14
N THR A 123 -5.27 16.89 -5.17
CA THR A 123 -4.12 16.40 -5.93
C THR A 123 -3.39 15.22 -5.27
N CYS A 124 -4.06 14.52 -4.34
CA CYS A 124 -3.52 13.36 -3.63
C CYS A 124 -3.13 12.23 -4.60
N VAL A 125 -1.90 11.72 -4.45
CA VAL A 125 -1.37 10.60 -5.26
C VAL A 125 -1.61 9.22 -4.63
N ALA A 126 -2.44 9.14 -3.60
CA ALA A 126 -2.84 7.89 -2.93
C ALA A 126 -1.66 7.07 -2.37
N CYS A 127 -0.57 7.68 -1.93
CA CYS A 127 0.57 6.94 -1.36
C CYS A 127 0.25 6.30 0.01
N GLY A 128 -0.70 6.88 0.78
CA GLY A 128 -1.15 6.39 2.10
C GLY A 128 -0.15 6.58 3.23
N GLU A 129 0.93 7.34 3.05
CA GLU A 129 1.90 7.59 4.12
C GLU A 129 1.30 8.37 5.29
N CYS A 130 0.35 9.26 5.01
CA CYS A 130 -0.42 9.97 6.01
C CYS A 130 -1.29 9.03 6.88
N VAL A 131 -1.84 7.97 6.29
CA VAL A 131 -2.59 6.93 7.00
C VAL A 131 -1.66 6.20 7.98
N GLN A 132 -0.49 5.75 7.51
CA GLN A 132 0.48 5.05 8.36
C GLN A 132 1.04 5.95 9.47
N ALA A 133 1.16 7.24 9.24
CA ALA A 133 1.64 8.21 10.21
C ALA A 133 0.59 8.61 11.26
N CYS A 134 -0.70 8.44 10.94
CA CYS A 134 -1.79 8.86 11.83
C CYS A 134 -1.85 8.01 13.11
N PRO A 135 -1.79 8.63 14.30
CA PRO A 135 -1.78 7.87 15.55
C PRO A 135 -3.17 7.62 16.14
N THR A 136 -4.25 8.09 15.52
CA THR A 136 -5.59 8.13 16.15
C THR A 136 -6.69 7.43 15.36
N GLY A 137 -6.47 7.07 14.10
CA GLY A 137 -7.53 6.61 13.21
C GLY A 137 -8.30 7.74 12.50
N ALA A 138 -7.83 8.99 12.61
CA ALA A 138 -8.38 10.11 11.82
C ALA A 138 -8.16 9.93 10.31
N LEU A 139 -7.13 9.19 9.92
CA LEU A 139 -6.87 8.77 8.55
C LEU A 139 -6.74 7.25 8.54
N LEU A 140 -7.59 6.59 7.77
CA LEU A 140 -7.64 5.11 7.67
C LEU A 140 -7.69 4.68 6.20
N PRO A 141 -7.28 3.41 5.89
CA PRO A 141 -7.64 2.82 4.61
C PRO A 141 -9.17 2.77 4.45
N ALA A 142 -9.67 3.03 3.25
CA ALA A 142 -11.11 2.95 2.97
C ALA A 142 -11.71 1.57 3.28
N SER A 143 -10.91 0.50 3.18
CA SER A 143 -11.31 -0.87 3.57
C SER A 143 -11.55 -1.06 5.08
N MET A 144 -11.14 -0.10 5.91
CA MET A 144 -11.28 -0.13 7.36
C MET A 144 -12.48 0.66 7.88
N VAL A 145 -13.27 1.23 6.99
CA VAL A 145 -14.50 1.99 7.33
C VAL A 145 -15.66 1.54 6.45
N ASP A 146 -16.87 1.73 6.93
CA ASP A 146 -18.11 1.55 6.15
C ASP A 146 -18.42 2.82 5.31
N GLU A 147 -19.55 2.80 4.60
CA GLU A 147 -20.00 3.92 3.76
C GLU A 147 -20.24 5.22 4.54
N ALA A 148 -20.51 5.12 5.83
CA ALA A 148 -20.68 6.26 6.73
C ALA A 148 -19.37 6.75 7.35
N GLY A 149 -18.24 6.11 7.01
CA GLY A 149 -16.91 6.43 7.55
C GLY A 149 -16.66 5.85 8.95
N VAL A 150 -17.55 4.98 9.43
CA VAL A 150 -17.40 4.33 10.74
C VAL A 150 -16.47 3.13 10.62
N GLY A 151 -15.56 2.96 11.59
CA GLY A 151 -14.60 1.85 11.60
C GLY A 151 -15.29 0.49 11.60
N VAL A 152 -14.84 -0.40 10.71
CA VAL A 152 -15.31 -1.80 10.65
C VAL A 152 -14.52 -2.70 11.59
N GLU A 153 -15.01 -3.93 11.77
CA GLU A 153 -14.35 -4.95 12.58
C GLU A 153 -12.91 -5.20 12.14
N LYS A 154 -12.02 -5.33 13.12
CA LYS A 154 -10.57 -5.48 12.88
C LYS A 154 -10.21 -6.85 12.35
N ALA A 155 -9.04 -6.88 11.71
CA ALA A 155 -8.37 -8.11 11.29
C ALA A 155 -8.20 -9.09 12.48
N ASP A 156 -8.38 -10.36 12.18
CA ASP A 156 -8.22 -11.47 13.12
C ASP A 156 -6.89 -12.21 12.94
N GLU A 157 -6.20 -11.97 11.83
CA GLU A 157 -4.92 -12.57 11.51
C GLU A 157 -3.97 -11.55 10.87
N THR A 158 -2.67 -11.74 11.07
CA THR A 158 -1.63 -10.99 10.37
C THR A 158 -0.61 -11.94 9.75
N VAL A 159 -0.18 -11.63 8.51
CA VAL A 159 0.82 -12.42 7.78
C VAL A 159 1.90 -11.53 7.24
N ASP A 160 3.13 -11.81 7.64
CA ASP A 160 4.32 -11.13 7.12
C ASP A 160 4.70 -11.66 5.74
N SER A 161 5.00 -10.76 4.80
CA SER A 161 5.33 -11.12 3.42
C SER A 161 6.19 -10.07 2.73
N VAL A 162 6.40 -10.27 1.44
CA VAL A 162 7.08 -9.35 0.52
C VAL A 162 6.08 -8.83 -0.50
N CYS A 163 6.15 -7.55 -0.80
CA CYS A 163 5.29 -6.91 -1.81
C CYS A 163 5.49 -7.56 -3.20
N PRO A 164 4.40 -7.98 -3.88
CA PRO A 164 4.50 -8.70 -5.15
C PRO A 164 4.59 -7.80 -6.38
N PHE A 165 4.68 -6.46 -6.21
CA PHE A 165 4.52 -5.54 -7.33
C PHE A 165 5.80 -5.21 -8.09
N CYS A 166 6.96 -5.25 -7.45
CA CYS A 166 8.23 -4.97 -8.14
C CYS A 166 9.44 -5.54 -7.38
N GLY A 167 10.61 -5.49 -8.02
CA GLY A 167 11.87 -6.00 -7.47
C GLY A 167 12.45 -5.19 -6.31
N VAL A 168 11.83 -4.11 -5.84
CA VAL A 168 12.26 -3.39 -4.63
C VAL A 168 12.21 -4.30 -3.41
N GLY A 169 11.24 -5.24 -3.35
CA GLY A 169 11.18 -6.22 -2.27
C GLY A 169 10.73 -5.63 -0.93
N CYS A 170 9.87 -4.61 -0.96
CA CYS A 170 9.31 -4.01 0.25
C CYS A 170 8.70 -5.07 1.16
N GLN A 171 9.09 -5.06 2.43
CA GLN A 171 8.49 -5.92 3.42
C GLN A 171 7.17 -5.36 3.89
N ILE A 172 6.16 -6.22 3.97
CA ILE A 172 4.78 -5.86 4.28
C ILE A 172 4.18 -6.83 5.29
N THR A 173 3.15 -6.36 6.00
CA THR A 173 2.27 -7.19 6.83
C THR A 173 0.86 -7.07 6.28
N TYR A 174 0.29 -8.20 5.87
CA TYR A 174 -1.12 -8.32 5.56
C TYR A 174 -1.94 -8.42 6.84
N HIS A 175 -3.01 -7.68 6.92
CA HIS A 175 -4.03 -7.82 7.95
C HIS A 175 -5.26 -8.47 7.31
N LEU A 176 -5.62 -9.66 7.79
CA LEU A 176 -6.71 -10.45 7.23
C LEU A 176 -7.92 -10.45 8.18
N LYS A 177 -9.10 -10.43 7.57
CA LYS A 177 -10.38 -10.67 8.22
C LYS A 177 -11.11 -11.76 7.44
N ASP A 178 -11.49 -12.85 8.12
CA ASP A 178 -12.15 -13.99 7.49
C ASP A 178 -11.41 -14.51 6.24
N GLY A 179 -10.07 -14.56 6.31
CA GLY A 179 -9.21 -15.01 5.22
C GLY A 179 -9.07 -14.04 4.04
N LYS A 180 -9.60 -12.80 4.16
CA LYS A 180 -9.46 -11.76 3.12
C LYS A 180 -8.54 -10.64 3.60
N ILE A 181 -7.73 -10.11 2.69
CA ILE A 181 -6.86 -8.97 2.97
C ILE A 181 -7.73 -7.74 3.19
N GLN A 182 -7.67 -7.19 4.39
CA GLN A 182 -8.40 -5.98 4.77
C GLN A 182 -7.54 -4.72 4.59
N LYS A 183 -6.27 -4.77 5.03
CA LYS A 183 -5.30 -3.71 4.83
C LYS A 183 -3.87 -4.25 4.76
N VAL A 184 -2.96 -3.40 4.34
CA VAL A 184 -1.52 -3.69 4.29
C VAL A 184 -0.73 -2.58 4.97
N ASP A 185 0.15 -2.95 5.87
CA ASP A 185 1.11 -2.04 6.47
C ASP A 185 2.53 -2.34 5.98
N GLY A 186 3.35 -1.30 5.84
CA GLY A 186 4.79 -1.45 5.59
C GLY A 186 5.49 -1.94 6.86
N ARG A 187 6.22 -3.06 6.74
CA ARG A 187 7.10 -3.58 7.80
C ARG A 187 8.51 -3.00 7.66
N ASP A 188 9.24 -2.96 8.76
CA ASP A 188 10.62 -2.47 8.76
C ASP A 188 11.54 -3.44 8.00
N GLY A 189 11.82 -3.09 6.77
CA GLY A 189 12.67 -3.83 5.86
C GLY A 189 13.77 -2.94 5.27
N PRO A 190 14.91 -3.51 4.87
CA PRO A 190 16.08 -2.75 4.41
C PRO A 190 15.78 -1.90 3.16
N ALA A 191 14.79 -2.29 2.36
CA ALA A 191 14.44 -1.61 1.12
C ALA A 191 13.36 -0.53 1.30
N ASN A 192 12.56 -0.57 2.36
CA ASN A 192 11.39 0.30 2.49
C ASN A 192 11.24 1.02 3.82
N GLU A 193 11.94 0.61 4.89
CA GLU A 193 11.88 1.28 6.20
C GLU A 193 10.44 1.65 6.61
N GLN A 194 9.53 0.67 6.58
CA GLN A 194 8.09 0.79 6.85
C GLN A 194 7.28 1.59 5.80
N ARG A 195 7.90 2.16 4.77
CA ARG A 195 7.20 2.93 3.74
C ARG A 195 6.69 2.04 2.62
N LEU A 196 5.61 2.46 1.99
CA LEU A 196 5.02 1.78 0.83
C LEU A 196 4.57 2.82 -0.21
N CYS A 197 4.68 2.45 -1.48
CA CYS A 197 3.99 3.18 -2.54
C CYS A 197 2.50 2.79 -2.60
N VAL A 198 1.72 3.50 -3.37
CA VAL A 198 0.28 3.24 -3.58
C VAL A 198 -0.02 1.77 -3.91
N LYS A 199 0.78 1.12 -4.74
CA LYS A 199 0.55 -0.28 -5.14
C LYS A 199 0.72 -1.24 -3.98
N GLY A 200 1.81 -1.13 -3.22
CA GLY A 200 2.08 -2.01 -2.08
C GLY A 200 1.05 -1.84 -0.97
N ARG A 201 0.50 -0.64 -0.80
CA ARG A 201 -0.47 -0.34 0.26
C ARG A 201 -1.90 -0.67 -0.13
N PHE A 202 -2.34 -0.34 -1.33
CA PHE A 202 -3.74 -0.40 -1.73
C PHE A 202 -4.02 -1.29 -2.95
N GLY A 203 -3.00 -1.74 -3.66
CA GLY A 203 -3.17 -2.42 -4.94
C GLY A 203 -3.46 -3.93 -4.84
N LEU A 204 -3.84 -4.46 -3.67
CA LEU A 204 -3.97 -5.91 -3.43
C LEU A 204 -5.41 -6.44 -3.49
N ASP A 205 -6.39 -5.61 -3.77
CA ASP A 205 -7.79 -5.96 -3.93
C ASP A 205 -8.02 -6.99 -5.05
N TYR A 206 -7.18 -7.01 -6.09
CA TYR A 206 -7.26 -8.00 -7.17
C TYR A 206 -7.16 -9.45 -6.67
N VAL A 207 -6.57 -9.69 -5.51
CA VAL A 207 -6.42 -11.04 -4.93
C VAL A 207 -7.78 -11.68 -4.69
N HIS A 208 -8.77 -10.87 -4.29
CA HIS A 208 -10.13 -11.32 -4.00
C HIS A 208 -11.16 -10.87 -5.05
N HIS A 209 -10.70 -10.39 -6.21
CA HIS A 209 -11.59 -9.95 -7.27
C HIS A 209 -12.43 -11.11 -7.81
N PRO A 210 -13.74 -10.93 -8.07
CA PRO A 210 -14.62 -12.01 -8.55
C PRO A 210 -14.15 -12.66 -9.87
N HIS A 211 -13.50 -11.89 -10.74
CA HIS A 211 -12.98 -12.39 -12.02
C HIS A 211 -11.58 -12.99 -11.92
N ARG A 212 -11.02 -13.12 -10.71
CA ARG A 212 -9.73 -13.76 -10.54
C ARG A 212 -9.79 -15.22 -10.92
N LEU A 213 -8.93 -15.64 -11.84
CA LEU A 213 -8.76 -17.05 -12.17
C LEU A 213 -8.07 -17.75 -11.00
N THR A 214 -8.66 -18.84 -10.51
CA THR A 214 -8.14 -19.65 -9.41
C THR A 214 -7.61 -21.01 -9.89
N THR A 215 -7.88 -21.37 -11.14
CA THR A 215 -7.40 -22.57 -11.81
C THR A 215 -6.77 -22.21 -13.15
N PRO A 216 -5.78 -22.99 -13.66
CA PRO A 216 -5.28 -22.81 -15.00
C PRO A 216 -6.37 -23.01 -16.04
N LEU A 217 -6.29 -22.27 -17.13
CA LEU A 217 -7.22 -22.38 -18.25
C LEU A 217 -6.48 -22.79 -19.52
N ILE A 218 -7.00 -23.79 -20.22
CA ILE A 218 -6.54 -24.21 -21.55
C ILE A 218 -7.62 -23.87 -22.57
N ARG A 219 -7.19 -23.30 -23.72
CA ARG A 219 -8.11 -23.03 -24.82
C ARG A 219 -8.76 -24.32 -25.32
N LYS A 220 -10.07 -24.28 -25.55
CA LYS A 220 -10.83 -25.42 -26.05
C LYS A 220 -10.36 -25.80 -27.46
N ASP A 221 -10.45 -27.08 -27.78
CA ASP A 221 -10.17 -27.60 -29.14
C ASP A 221 -11.12 -26.94 -30.16
N GLY A 222 -10.59 -26.60 -31.32
CA GLY A 222 -11.34 -25.94 -32.37
C GLY A 222 -11.55 -24.44 -32.19
N VAL A 223 -11.26 -23.87 -31.02
CA VAL A 223 -11.31 -22.41 -30.78
C VAL A 223 -9.97 -21.81 -31.17
N GLY A 224 -9.94 -21.08 -32.28
CA GLY A 224 -8.73 -20.42 -32.80
C GLY A 224 -8.32 -19.22 -31.93
N LYS A 225 -7.04 -18.81 -32.09
CA LYS A 225 -6.55 -17.52 -31.56
C LYS A 225 -6.80 -16.43 -32.60
N ARG A 226 -7.79 -15.61 -32.38
CA ARG A 226 -8.08 -14.46 -33.23
C ARG A 226 -7.83 -13.18 -32.45
N TRP A 227 -7.29 -12.18 -33.11
CA TRP A 227 -6.99 -10.87 -32.51
C TRP A 227 -8.27 -10.07 -32.18
N ASP A 228 -9.37 -10.39 -32.85
CA ASP A 228 -10.69 -9.76 -32.69
C ASP A 228 -11.64 -10.55 -31.76
N ASP A 229 -11.21 -11.70 -31.24
CA ASP A 229 -11.98 -12.46 -30.26
C ASP A 229 -12.02 -11.71 -28.93
N GLN A 230 -13.23 -11.37 -28.51
CA GLN A 230 -13.49 -10.82 -27.19
C GLN A 230 -13.96 -11.93 -26.26
N VAL A 231 -13.14 -12.22 -25.26
CA VAL A 231 -13.48 -13.16 -24.19
C VAL A 231 -14.01 -12.33 -23.01
N ASP A 232 -15.21 -12.65 -22.53
CA ASP A 232 -15.72 -12.04 -21.31
C ASP A 232 -14.85 -12.46 -20.13
N PRO A 233 -14.16 -11.54 -19.44
CA PRO A 233 -13.36 -11.90 -18.28
C PRO A 233 -14.18 -12.45 -17.10
N ALA A 234 -15.49 -12.17 -17.04
CA ALA A 234 -16.40 -12.73 -16.04
C ALA A 234 -16.79 -14.17 -16.36
N ASP A 235 -16.80 -14.54 -17.67
CA ASP A 235 -17.07 -15.92 -18.13
C ASP A 235 -16.12 -16.33 -19.26
N PRO A 236 -14.89 -16.73 -18.96
CA PRO A 236 -13.94 -17.20 -19.95
C PRO A 236 -14.30 -18.59 -20.51
N SER A 237 -15.32 -19.26 -19.97
CA SER A 237 -15.69 -20.65 -20.32
C SER A 237 -16.10 -20.82 -21.78
N THR A 238 -16.48 -19.75 -22.49
CA THR A 238 -16.77 -19.76 -23.92
C THR A 238 -15.59 -20.22 -24.76
N HIS A 239 -14.38 -19.84 -24.38
CA HIS A 239 -13.14 -20.09 -25.13
C HIS A 239 -12.17 -21.04 -24.43
N PHE A 240 -12.29 -21.19 -23.11
CA PHE A 240 -11.36 -21.93 -22.30
C PHE A 240 -12.07 -23.00 -21.47
N ARG A 241 -11.33 -23.99 -21.07
CA ARG A 241 -11.72 -24.98 -20.05
C ARG A 241 -10.73 -24.96 -18.90
N GLU A 242 -11.20 -25.34 -17.73
CA GLU A 242 -10.32 -25.56 -16.58
C GLU A 242 -9.37 -26.74 -16.83
N ALA A 243 -8.18 -26.67 -16.24
CA ALA A 243 -7.15 -27.69 -16.31
C ALA A 243 -6.39 -27.76 -14.98
N SER A 244 -5.74 -28.90 -14.74
CA SER A 244 -4.77 -28.96 -13.66
C SER A 244 -3.49 -28.19 -14.00
N TRP A 245 -2.69 -27.86 -12.99
CA TRP A 245 -1.39 -27.24 -13.20
C TRP A 245 -0.47 -28.12 -14.05
N ASP A 246 -0.45 -29.44 -13.81
CA ASP A 246 0.38 -30.37 -14.56
C ASP A 246 -0.02 -30.38 -16.03
N GLU A 247 -1.31 -30.46 -16.34
CA GLU A 247 -1.82 -30.44 -17.71
C GLU A 247 -1.48 -29.09 -18.41
N ALA A 248 -1.65 -27.97 -17.72
CA ALA A 248 -1.39 -26.66 -18.30
C ALA A 248 0.11 -26.45 -18.56
N LEU A 249 0.96 -26.86 -17.63
CA LEU A 249 2.42 -26.78 -17.78
C LEU A 249 2.92 -27.69 -18.90
N GLU A 250 2.39 -28.92 -19.01
CA GLU A 250 2.75 -29.85 -20.09
C GLU A 250 2.32 -29.30 -21.45
N ALA A 251 1.13 -28.77 -21.58
CA ALA A 251 0.65 -28.14 -22.81
C ALA A 251 1.52 -26.94 -23.22
N ALA A 252 1.90 -26.08 -22.26
CA ALA A 252 2.78 -24.96 -22.52
C ALA A 252 4.20 -25.40 -22.91
N ALA A 253 4.79 -26.33 -22.16
CA ALA A 253 6.13 -26.85 -22.42
C ALA A 253 6.21 -27.53 -23.80
N THR A 254 5.24 -28.39 -24.12
CA THR A 254 5.17 -29.08 -25.41
C THR A 254 5.01 -28.08 -26.56
N GLY A 255 4.12 -27.10 -26.43
CA GLY A 255 3.89 -26.07 -27.46
C GLY A 255 5.12 -25.22 -27.74
N LEU A 256 5.78 -24.71 -26.69
CA LEU A 256 6.97 -23.88 -26.81
C LEU A 256 8.19 -24.67 -27.29
N THR A 257 8.37 -25.92 -26.82
CA THR A 257 9.46 -26.82 -27.27
C THR A 257 9.30 -27.14 -28.74
N ARG A 258 8.08 -27.46 -29.17
CA ARG A 258 7.79 -27.70 -30.59
C ARG A 258 8.13 -26.47 -31.46
N ALA A 259 7.74 -25.26 -31.06
CA ALA A 259 8.04 -24.04 -31.78
C ALA A 259 9.56 -23.82 -31.90
N ARG A 260 10.33 -24.07 -30.83
CA ARG A 260 11.79 -24.05 -30.87
C ARG A 260 12.39 -25.08 -31.78
N ASP A 261 11.94 -26.32 -31.71
CA ASP A 261 12.54 -27.45 -32.42
C ASP A 261 12.24 -27.39 -33.94
N GLU A 262 11.05 -26.96 -34.33
CA GLU A 262 10.64 -26.83 -35.73
C GLU A 262 11.19 -25.55 -36.41
N HIS A 263 11.33 -24.45 -35.67
CA HIS A 263 11.62 -23.13 -36.25
C HIS A 263 12.87 -22.43 -35.64
N GLY A 264 13.56 -23.11 -34.73
CA GLY A 264 14.73 -22.58 -34.04
C GLY A 264 14.37 -21.67 -32.85
N GLY A 265 15.34 -21.41 -31.95
CA GLY A 265 15.15 -20.63 -30.75
C GLY A 265 14.59 -19.20 -30.98
N ASN A 266 14.91 -18.61 -32.15
CA ASN A 266 14.41 -17.29 -32.51
C ASN A 266 12.91 -17.23 -32.82
N ALA A 267 12.23 -18.35 -32.91
CA ALA A 267 10.77 -18.40 -32.99
C ALA A 267 10.08 -18.19 -31.63
N VAL A 268 10.86 -18.18 -30.55
CA VAL A 268 10.37 -17.96 -29.18
C VAL A 268 10.89 -16.62 -28.67
N ALA A 269 10.05 -15.85 -28.01
CA ALA A 269 10.41 -14.64 -27.32
C ALA A 269 9.77 -14.58 -25.93
N GLY A 270 10.43 -13.92 -24.99
CA GLY A 270 9.94 -13.71 -23.63
C GLY A 270 9.80 -12.21 -23.30
N PHE A 271 8.65 -11.84 -22.74
CA PHE A 271 8.39 -10.49 -22.25
C PHE A 271 8.18 -10.55 -20.74
N GLY A 272 9.19 -10.07 -20.00
CA GLY A 272 9.15 -9.96 -18.55
C GLY A 272 8.35 -8.74 -18.07
N SER A 273 8.15 -8.68 -16.77
CA SER A 273 7.41 -7.59 -16.12
C SER A 273 8.21 -6.98 -14.98
N ALA A 274 8.04 -5.67 -14.73
CA ALA A 274 8.50 -5.04 -13.50
C ALA A 274 7.72 -5.53 -12.27
N LYS A 275 6.60 -6.20 -12.50
CA LYS A 275 5.71 -6.75 -11.50
C LYS A 275 6.17 -8.16 -11.13
N GLY A 276 7.13 -8.24 -10.26
CA GLY A 276 7.74 -9.49 -9.81
C GLY A 276 8.99 -9.24 -9.00
N SER A 277 9.47 -10.28 -8.31
CA SER A 277 10.72 -10.22 -7.56
C SER A 277 11.94 -10.29 -8.49
N ASN A 278 13.11 -10.02 -7.95
CA ASN A 278 14.36 -10.17 -8.70
C ASN A 278 14.63 -11.63 -9.06
N GLU A 279 14.22 -12.55 -8.21
CA GLU A 279 14.31 -14.01 -8.45
C GLU A 279 13.46 -14.43 -9.66
N GLU A 280 12.24 -13.91 -9.76
CA GLU A 280 11.35 -14.16 -10.92
C GLU A 280 11.97 -13.61 -12.20
N ALA A 281 12.51 -12.40 -12.18
CA ALA A 281 13.18 -11.80 -13.35
C ALA A 281 14.41 -12.63 -13.78
N TYR A 282 15.21 -13.12 -12.82
CA TYR A 282 16.34 -13.98 -13.09
C TYR A 282 15.90 -15.32 -13.71
N LEU A 283 14.93 -16.00 -13.10
CA LEU A 283 14.42 -17.28 -13.56
C LEU A 283 13.78 -17.19 -14.94
N PHE A 284 13.03 -16.12 -15.20
CA PHE A 284 12.44 -15.86 -16.51
C PHE A 284 13.50 -15.71 -17.59
N GLN A 285 14.51 -14.87 -17.36
CA GLN A 285 15.62 -14.72 -18.29
C GLN A 285 16.38 -16.03 -18.50
N LYS A 286 16.62 -16.80 -17.44
CA LYS A 286 17.26 -18.11 -17.51
C LYS A 286 16.45 -19.09 -18.35
N LEU A 287 15.13 -19.14 -18.18
CA LEU A 287 14.23 -19.97 -18.98
C LEU A 287 14.36 -19.66 -20.47
N ILE A 288 14.29 -18.39 -20.84
CA ILE A 288 14.37 -17.98 -22.25
C ILE A 288 15.74 -18.31 -22.86
N ARG A 289 16.81 -18.00 -22.16
CA ARG A 289 18.18 -18.19 -22.68
C ARG A 289 18.63 -19.64 -22.64
N ALA A 290 18.44 -20.34 -21.54
CA ALA A 290 18.92 -21.72 -21.37
C ALA A 290 17.89 -22.75 -21.86
N GLY A 291 16.60 -22.52 -21.70
CA GLY A 291 15.55 -23.45 -22.14
C GLY A 291 15.22 -23.34 -23.62
N PHE A 292 15.14 -22.13 -24.16
CA PHE A 292 14.76 -21.91 -25.56
C PHE A 292 15.93 -21.50 -26.48
N HIS A 293 17.15 -21.32 -25.92
CA HIS A 293 18.37 -20.99 -26.66
C HIS A 293 18.25 -19.71 -27.49
N THR A 294 17.63 -18.70 -26.95
CA THR A 294 17.48 -17.40 -27.61
C THR A 294 17.75 -16.23 -26.66
N ASN A 295 18.17 -15.09 -27.21
CA ASN A 295 18.29 -13.82 -26.49
C ASN A 295 17.07 -12.90 -26.71
N ASN A 296 16.00 -13.42 -27.31
CA ASN A 296 14.76 -12.66 -27.52
C ASN A 296 13.99 -12.53 -26.19
N VAL A 297 14.59 -11.84 -25.24
CA VAL A 297 14.00 -11.53 -23.92
C VAL A 297 14.09 -10.05 -23.68
N ASP A 298 12.99 -9.45 -23.31
CA ASP A 298 12.89 -8.05 -22.95
C ASP A 298 11.98 -7.85 -21.76
N HIS A 299 11.87 -6.64 -21.27
CA HIS A 299 11.16 -6.27 -20.06
C HIS A 299 10.26 -5.06 -20.34
N CYS A 300 9.17 -4.94 -19.58
CA CYS A 300 8.23 -3.82 -19.73
C CYS A 300 8.89 -2.46 -19.52
N THR A 301 10.04 -2.40 -18.83
CA THR A 301 10.85 -1.19 -18.61
C THR A 301 11.23 -0.48 -19.92
N ARG A 302 11.37 -1.21 -21.01
CA ARG A 302 11.65 -0.62 -22.34
C ARG A 302 10.65 0.47 -22.71
N LEU A 303 9.38 0.26 -22.42
CA LEU A 303 8.30 1.23 -22.70
C LEU A 303 7.93 2.05 -21.44
N CYS A 304 7.76 1.40 -20.31
CA CYS A 304 7.27 2.00 -19.08
C CYS A 304 8.25 3.04 -18.49
N HIS A 305 9.55 2.76 -18.52
CA HIS A 305 10.61 3.62 -17.96
C HIS A 305 11.51 4.27 -19.02
N ALA A 306 11.10 4.30 -20.28
CA ALA A 306 11.87 4.95 -21.34
C ALA A 306 12.16 6.43 -21.02
N SER A 307 11.16 7.15 -20.52
CA SER A 307 11.31 8.54 -20.06
C SER A 307 12.24 8.68 -18.86
N SER A 308 12.19 7.74 -17.91
CA SER A 308 13.10 7.72 -16.76
C SER A 308 14.56 7.51 -17.19
N VAL A 309 14.79 6.59 -18.12
CA VAL A 309 16.14 6.36 -18.69
C VAL A 309 16.63 7.60 -19.41
N ALA A 310 15.79 8.24 -20.22
CA ALA A 310 16.16 9.48 -20.90
C ALA A 310 16.54 10.58 -19.89
N ALA A 311 15.70 10.81 -18.87
CA ALA A 311 16.00 11.80 -17.84
C ALA A 311 17.30 11.50 -17.07
N LEU A 312 17.54 10.23 -16.70
CA LEU A 312 18.78 9.82 -16.04
C LEU A 312 20.02 10.02 -16.93
N MET A 313 19.91 9.71 -18.22
CA MET A 313 21.01 9.94 -19.17
C MET A 313 21.34 11.43 -19.33
N GLU A 314 20.34 12.29 -19.34
CA GLU A 314 20.52 13.75 -19.44
C GLU A 314 21.09 14.37 -18.16
N THR A 315 20.68 13.84 -16.98
CA THR A 315 21.04 14.45 -15.68
C THR A 315 22.33 13.90 -15.09
N ILE A 316 22.50 12.57 -15.04
CA ILE A 316 23.64 11.90 -14.41
C ILE A 316 24.52 11.11 -15.39
N GLY A 317 24.15 11.07 -16.67
CA GLY A 317 24.91 10.41 -17.73
C GLY A 317 24.81 8.87 -17.72
N SER A 318 23.90 8.28 -16.94
CA SER A 318 23.71 6.83 -16.85
C SER A 318 22.26 6.47 -16.69
N GLY A 319 21.76 5.56 -17.53
CA GLY A 319 20.42 4.97 -17.40
C GLY A 319 20.37 3.71 -16.54
N ALA A 320 21.47 3.32 -15.88
CA ALA A 320 21.55 2.13 -15.05
C ALA A 320 21.46 2.47 -13.57
N VAL A 321 20.96 1.52 -12.77
CA VAL A 321 20.98 1.60 -11.31
C VAL A 321 22.43 1.53 -10.82
N THR A 322 22.81 2.47 -9.97
CA THR A 322 24.18 2.62 -9.44
C THR A 322 24.28 2.22 -7.96
N ALA A 323 23.15 2.11 -7.25
CA ALA A 323 23.12 1.72 -5.84
C ALA A 323 22.98 0.19 -5.69
N PRO A 324 23.83 -0.48 -4.91
CA PRO A 324 23.65 -1.89 -4.58
C PRO A 324 22.53 -2.08 -3.53
N PHE A 325 22.02 -3.31 -3.40
CA PHE A 325 21.01 -3.65 -2.40
C PHE A 325 21.43 -3.40 -0.94
N THR A 326 22.71 -3.30 -0.70
CA THR A 326 23.30 -3.14 0.65
C THR A 326 23.79 -1.72 0.92
N ALA A 327 23.50 -0.79 0.03
CA ALA A 327 23.92 0.59 0.18
C ALA A 327 22.83 1.47 0.78
#